data_0727d4fc77698a64413c47a1c38da3b3
#
_entry.id   0727d4fc77698a64413c47a1c38da3b3
#
_cell.length_a   1.000
_cell.length_b   1.000
_cell.length_c   1.000
_cell.angle_alpha   90.00
_cell.angle_beta   90.00
_cell.angle_gamma   90.00
#
_symmetry.space_group_name_H-M   'P 1'
#
loop_
_entity.id
_entity.type
_entity.pdbx_description
1 polymer ?
#
loop_
_entity_poly.entity_id
_entity_poly.type
_entity_poly.pdbx_seq_one_letter_code
_entity_poly.pdbx_strand_id
1 'polypeptide(L)'
;VEQMLPSFAPFRVEADGEPPVLRVIVDNDYEMGTPQREVGQFDCGGCIQGVFLMPDGGYQFHIRNVEGDVCSIMQSSPTFDECHVRLSALPLCQQAYGLNSALMMAYAFSTADSQTLLVHASVIRCEGRGYLMTAPSGTGKSTHTRLWYDHIPGCDLMNDDNPVLRIVDCCPMVYGSPWSGKTPCYRNVSAPV
;
A
#
# COMPACT_ATOMS: atom_id res chain seq x y z
N VAL A 1 16.63 3.23 3.78
CA VAL A 1 15.30 2.89 3.26
C VAL A 1 15.14 1.38 3.05
N GLU A 2 16.02 0.71 2.32
CA GLU A 2 15.91 -0.74 2.01
C GLU A 2 15.74 -1.64 3.24
N GLN A 3 16.46 -1.36 4.32
CA GLN A 3 16.34 -2.13 5.57
C GLN A 3 14.97 -1.96 6.26
N MET A 4 14.25 -0.88 5.97
CA MET A 4 12.91 -0.62 6.49
C MET A 4 11.82 -1.31 5.68
N LEU A 5 12.10 -1.71 4.44
CA LEU A 5 11.12 -2.21 3.47
C LEU A 5 11.50 -3.57 2.86
N PRO A 6 11.79 -4.61 3.67
CA PRO A 6 12.23 -5.91 3.15
C PRO A 6 11.15 -6.59 2.28
N SER A 7 9.87 -6.30 2.51
CA SER A 7 8.74 -6.83 1.72
C SER A 7 8.72 -6.33 0.27
N PHE A 8 9.43 -5.23 -0.04
CA PHE A 8 9.50 -4.67 -1.39
C PHE A 8 10.58 -5.34 -2.27
N ALA A 9 11.50 -6.10 -1.68
CA ALA A 9 12.60 -6.71 -2.43
C ALA A 9 12.14 -7.57 -3.63
N PRO A 10 11.07 -8.39 -3.54
CA PRO A 10 10.59 -9.18 -4.68
C PRO A 10 9.98 -8.34 -5.82
N PHE A 11 9.69 -7.07 -5.58
CA PHE A 11 9.06 -6.14 -6.54
C PHE A 11 10.07 -5.20 -7.19
N ARG A 12 11.35 -5.32 -6.85
CA ARG A 12 12.41 -4.53 -7.48
C ARG A 12 12.56 -4.94 -8.94
N VAL A 13 12.58 -3.95 -9.82
CA VAL A 13 12.87 -4.11 -11.25
C VAL A 13 14.01 -3.18 -11.65
N GLU A 14 14.68 -3.48 -12.75
CA GLU A 14 15.61 -2.55 -13.38
C GLU A 14 14.83 -1.44 -14.10
N ALA A 15 15.41 -0.24 -14.18
CA ALA A 15 14.78 0.85 -14.91
C ALA A 15 14.75 0.52 -16.41
N ASP A 16 13.57 0.62 -17.01
CA ASP A 16 13.32 0.36 -18.43
C ASP A 16 13.39 1.63 -19.30
N GLY A 17 13.65 2.79 -18.67
CA GLY A 17 13.71 4.10 -19.31
C GLY A 17 12.37 4.83 -19.39
N GLU A 18 11.27 4.18 -19.02
CA GLU A 18 9.97 4.83 -18.92
C GLU A 18 9.88 5.73 -17.66
N PRO A 19 9.16 6.86 -17.73
CA PRO A 19 8.97 7.69 -16.55
C PRO A 19 8.14 6.95 -15.48
N PRO A 20 8.53 7.04 -14.21
CA PRO A 20 7.76 6.41 -13.14
C PRO A 20 6.39 7.07 -12.99
N VAL A 21 5.36 6.28 -12.70
CA VAL A 21 4.00 6.77 -12.38
C VAL A 21 4.00 7.56 -11.07
N LEU A 22 4.86 7.16 -10.13
CA LEU A 22 5.00 7.77 -8.82
C LEU A 22 6.47 7.82 -8.43
N ARG A 23 6.93 8.98 -7.97
CA ARG A 23 8.22 9.18 -7.32
C ARG A 23 8.00 9.49 -5.85
N VAL A 24 8.60 8.69 -4.97
CA VAL A 24 8.59 8.98 -3.53
C VAL A 24 10.01 9.29 -3.07
N ILE A 25 10.17 10.47 -2.49
CA ILE A 25 11.45 11.00 -2.00
C ILE A 25 11.40 10.99 -0.47
N VAL A 26 12.27 10.20 0.15
CA VAL A 26 12.42 10.17 1.61
C VAL A 26 13.55 11.13 1.99
N ASP A 27 13.19 12.26 2.56
CA ASP A 27 14.11 13.32 2.93
C ASP A 27 13.67 13.95 4.25
N ASN A 28 14.48 13.78 5.29
CA ASN A 28 14.18 14.30 6.63
C ASN A 28 14.47 15.81 6.76
N ASP A 29 15.22 16.38 5.83
CA ASP A 29 15.53 17.82 5.79
C ASP A 29 14.53 18.59 4.90
N TYR A 30 13.63 17.88 4.22
CA TYR A 30 12.59 18.52 3.40
C TYR A 30 11.67 19.40 4.25
N GLU A 31 11.53 20.66 3.86
CA GLU A 31 10.63 21.61 4.51
C GLU A 31 9.18 21.35 4.09
N MET A 32 8.45 20.65 4.96
CA MET A 32 7.01 20.45 4.74
C MET A 32 6.28 21.79 4.75
N GLY A 33 5.46 22.00 3.72
CA GLY A 33 4.62 23.19 3.61
C GLY A 33 3.59 23.29 4.74
N THR A 34 3.04 24.48 4.94
CA THR A 34 1.94 24.70 5.90
C THR A 34 0.62 24.35 5.22
N PRO A 35 -0.17 23.40 5.77
CA PRO A 35 -1.48 23.06 5.24
C PRO A 35 -2.44 24.26 5.23
N GLN A 36 -3.30 24.31 4.22
CA GLN A 36 -4.37 25.31 4.12
C GLN A 36 -5.53 24.98 5.06
N ARG A 37 -5.95 23.70 5.09
CA ARG A 37 -7.02 23.20 5.96
C ARG A 37 -6.98 21.69 6.12
N GLU A 38 -7.54 21.21 7.21
CA GLU A 38 -7.83 19.79 7.37
C GLU A 38 -8.97 19.34 6.42
N VAL A 39 -8.77 18.24 5.73
CA VAL A 39 -9.78 17.61 4.85
C VAL A 39 -10.57 16.57 5.62
N GLY A 40 -9.90 15.78 6.47
CA GLY A 40 -10.51 14.75 7.27
C GLY A 40 -9.50 13.89 8.02
N GLN A 41 -10.05 12.93 8.75
CA GLN A 41 -9.30 11.94 9.48
C GLN A 41 -9.81 10.55 9.10
N PHE A 42 -8.90 9.58 9.05
CA PHE A 42 -9.22 8.19 8.74
C PHE A 42 -8.76 7.28 9.87
N ASP A 43 -9.67 6.44 10.36
CA ASP A 43 -9.30 5.33 11.25
C ASP A 43 -8.77 4.15 10.41
N CYS A 44 -7.49 3.83 10.63
CA CYS A 44 -6.80 2.71 10.00
C CYS A 44 -6.57 1.56 10.98
N GLY A 45 -7.62 1.13 11.67
CA GLY A 45 -7.56 0.03 12.63
C GLY A 45 -6.99 0.42 13.99
N GLY A 46 -7.42 1.58 14.51
CA GLY A 46 -7.04 2.14 15.80
C GLY A 46 -5.99 3.25 15.72
N CYS A 47 -5.52 3.59 14.53
CA CYS A 47 -4.65 4.77 14.30
C CYS A 47 -5.42 5.82 13.49
N ILE A 48 -5.48 7.05 13.99
CA ILE A 48 -6.15 8.15 13.28
C ILE A 48 -5.13 8.88 12.41
N GLN A 49 -5.30 8.76 11.10
CA GLN A 49 -4.48 9.45 10.11
C GLN A 49 -5.11 10.80 9.76
N GLY A 50 -4.34 11.88 9.82
CA GLY A 50 -4.81 13.21 9.44
C GLY A 50 -4.50 13.51 7.97
N VAL A 51 -5.45 14.11 7.25
CA VAL A 51 -5.28 14.54 5.85
C VAL A 51 -5.59 16.01 5.71
N PHE A 52 -4.69 16.73 5.07
CA PHE A 52 -4.73 18.18 4.94
C PHE A 52 -4.57 18.58 3.48
N LEU A 53 -5.34 19.56 3.04
CA LEU A 53 -5.17 20.19 1.73
C LEU A 53 -4.04 21.23 1.79
N MET A 54 -3.18 21.19 0.78
CA MET A 54 -2.10 22.16 0.60
C MET A 54 -2.54 23.34 -0.28
N PRO A 55 -1.88 24.51 -0.16
CA PRO A 55 -2.22 25.69 -0.98
C PRO A 55 -2.07 25.49 -2.48
N ASP A 56 -1.19 24.59 -2.90
CA ASP A 56 -0.94 24.22 -4.31
C ASP A 56 -1.93 23.20 -4.88
N GLY A 57 -2.85 22.70 -4.04
CA GLY A 57 -3.81 21.64 -4.39
C GLY A 57 -3.33 20.22 -4.10
N GLY A 58 -2.10 20.04 -3.63
CA GLY A 58 -1.60 18.77 -3.12
C GLY A 58 -2.17 18.43 -1.74
N TYR A 59 -1.69 17.34 -1.17
CA TYR A 59 -2.15 16.86 0.13
C TYR A 59 -0.99 16.58 1.06
N GLN A 60 -1.23 16.78 2.37
CA GLN A 60 -0.30 16.37 3.41
C GLN A 60 -0.98 15.34 4.32
N PHE A 61 -0.28 14.25 4.62
CA PHE A 61 -0.75 13.15 5.46
C PHE A 61 0.11 13.05 6.70
N HIS A 62 -0.52 13.06 7.87
CA HIS A 62 0.12 12.79 9.14
C HIS A 62 -0.14 11.32 9.52
N ILE A 63 0.85 10.48 9.35
CA ILE A 63 0.74 9.03 9.56
C ILE A 63 1.14 8.71 10.99
N ARG A 64 0.18 8.17 11.74
CA ARG A 64 0.32 7.92 13.19
C ARG A 64 0.27 6.43 13.51
N ASN A 65 0.95 6.05 14.59
CA ASN A 65 0.82 4.74 15.21
C ASN A 65 -0.42 4.66 16.13
N VAL A 66 -0.61 3.51 16.78
CA VAL A 66 -1.74 3.27 17.70
C VAL A 66 -1.64 4.08 18.99
N GLU A 67 -0.44 4.54 19.36
CA GLU A 67 -0.19 5.44 20.48
C GLU A 67 -0.50 6.91 20.14
N GLY A 68 -0.73 7.22 18.86
CA GLY A 68 -1.00 8.56 18.36
C GLY A 68 0.26 9.36 17.95
N ASP A 69 1.44 8.76 18.03
CA ASP A 69 2.69 9.40 17.60
C ASP A 69 2.76 9.50 16.08
N VAL A 70 3.18 10.64 15.57
CA VAL A 70 3.43 10.83 14.12
C VAL A 70 4.69 10.09 13.72
N CYS A 71 4.54 9.01 12.98
CA CYS A 71 5.65 8.19 12.47
C CYS A 71 6.28 8.78 11.21
N SER A 72 5.46 9.38 10.34
CA SER A 72 5.91 10.10 9.15
C SER A 72 4.91 11.17 8.74
N ILE A 73 5.39 12.15 8.00
CA ILE A 73 4.57 13.12 7.27
C ILE A 73 4.87 12.94 5.80
N MET A 74 3.84 12.75 4.98
CA MET A 74 3.94 12.71 3.53
C MET A 74 3.24 13.92 2.93
N GLN A 75 3.88 14.58 1.98
CA GLN A 75 3.30 15.66 1.19
C GLN A 75 3.34 15.28 -0.28
N SER A 76 2.20 15.33 -0.95
CA SER A 76 2.07 14.99 -2.37
C SER A 76 1.96 16.24 -3.25
N SER A 77 2.34 16.10 -4.52
CA SER A 77 1.86 16.95 -5.61
C SER A 77 0.33 16.81 -5.75
N PRO A 78 -0.34 17.74 -6.48
CA PRO A 78 -1.79 17.63 -6.74
C PRO A 78 -2.22 16.36 -7.45
N THR A 79 -1.34 15.78 -8.27
CA THR A 79 -1.58 14.56 -9.08
C THR A 79 -1.02 13.28 -8.47
N PHE A 80 -0.36 13.36 -7.32
CA PHE A 80 0.33 12.23 -6.68
C PHE A 80 1.43 11.58 -7.52
N ASP A 81 1.96 12.25 -8.52
CA ASP A 81 3.11 11.79 -9.31
C ASP A 81 4.44 11.96 -8.55
N GLU A 82 4.48 12.87 -7.58
CA GLU A 82 5.60 13.05 -6.67
C GLU A 82 5.12 13.22 -5.23
N CYS A 83 5.77 12.51 -4.30
CA CYS A 83 5.52 12.60 -2.87
C CYS A 83 6.83 12.74 -2.10
N HIS A 84 6.88 13.66 -1.16
CA HIS A 84 7.97 13.81 -0.19
C HIS A 84 7.56 13.21 1.14
N VAL A 85 8.42 12.37 1.73
CA VAL A 85 8.19 11.73 3.03
C VAL A 85 9.28 12.12 3.98
N ARG A 86 8.89 12.69 5.12
CA ARG A 86 9.78 12.95 6.26
C ARG A 86 9.44 11.97 7.37
N LEU A 87 10.46 11.26 7.86
CA LEU A 87 10.32 10.33 8.97
C LEU A 87 10.54 11.06 10.29
N SER A 88 9.76 10.71 11.31
CA SER A 88 9.95 11.26 12.66
C SER A 88 11.13 10.62 13.38
N ALA A 89 11.68 11.29 14.40
CA ALA A 89 12.77 10.78 15.23
C ALA A 89 12.27 9.72 16.23
N LEU A 90 11.62 8.69 15.72
CA LEU A 90 11.09 7.54 16.46
C LEU A 90 11.96 6.29 16.20
N PRO A 91 11.80 5.20 16.97
CA PRO A 91 12.48 3.94 16.71
C PRO A 91 12.28 3.43 15.29
N LEU A 92 13.26 2.70 14.75
CA LEU A 92 13.30 2.24 13.36
C LEU A 92 12.04 1.47 12.93
N CYS A 93 11.45 0.67 13.83
CA CYS A 93 10.21 -0.06 13.53
C CYS A 93 9.01 0.87 13.30
N GLN A 94 8.93 1.99 14.01
CA GLN A 94 7.88 2.98 13.83
C GLN A 94 8.13 3.85 12.59
N GLN A 95 9.39 4.17 12.28
CA GLN A 95 9.76 4.80 11.02
C GLN A 95 9.40 3.90 9.81
N ALA A 96 9.71 2.61 9.91
CA ALA A 96 9.37 1.62 8.89
C ALA A 96 7.85 1.51 8.68
N TYR A 97 7.07 1.49 9.76
CA TYR A 97 5.61 1.54 9.70
C TYR A 97 5.12 2.80 8.99
N GLY A 98 5.63 3.98 9.38
CA GLY A 98 5.26 5.26 8.78
C GLY A 98 5.58 5.32 7.29
N LEU A 99 6.77 4.86 6.89
CA LEU A 99 7.19 4.82 5.49
C LEU A 99 6.35 3.83 4.68
N ASN A 100 6.13 2.63 5.20
CA ASN A 100 5.32 1.60 4.52
C ASN A 100 3.88 2.09 4.29
N SER A 101 3.27 2.74 5.27
CA SER A 101 1.93 3.32 5.16
C SER A 101 1.89 4.50 4.18
N ALA A 102 2.93 5.36 4.17
CA ALA A 102 3.06 6.45 3.21
C ALA A 102 3.11 5.91 1.77
N LEU A 103 3.93 4.90 1.51
CA LEU A 103 4.05 4.26 0.19
C LEU A 103 2.75 3.62 -0.26
N MET A 104 2.02 2.96 0.64
CA MET A 104 0.73 2.35 0.33
C MET A 104 -0.30 3.40 -0.09
N MET A 105 -0.40 4.51 0.66
CA MET A 105 -1.31 5.61 0.33
C MET A 105 -0.90 6.32 -0.95
N ALA A 106 0.38 6.67 -1.12
CA ALA A 106 0.89 7.30 -2.33
C ALA A 106 0.58 6.46 -3.57
N TYR A 107 0.84 5.15 -3.51
CA TYR A 107 0.52 4.21 -4.59
C TYR A 107 -0.98 4.18 -4.89
N ALA A 108 -1.83 4.06 -3.87
CA ALA A 108 -3.27 3.99 -4.05
C ALA A 108 -3.83 5.25 -4.74
N PHE A 109 -3.37 6.43 -4.36
CA PHE A 109 -3.82 7.69 -4.96
C PHE A 109 -3.23 7.93 -6.35
N SER A 110 -1.94 7.66 -6.56
CA SER A 110 -1.28 7.86 -7.87
C SER A 110 -1.83 6.95 -8.96
N THR A 111 -2.38 5.78 -8.60
CA THR A 111 -2.87 4.79 -9.56
C THR A 111 -4.39 4.74 -9.68
N ALA A 112 -5.13 5.52 -8.88
CA ALA A 112 -6.60 5.50 -8.85
C ALA A 112 -7.23 5.74 -10.23
N ASP A 113 -6.71 6.73 -10.98
CA ASP A 113 -7.20 7.06 -12.33
C ASP A 113 -6.70 6.06 -13.41
N SER A 114 -5.82 5.12 -13.05
CA SER A 114 -5.25 4.11 -13.94
C SER A 114 -5.95 2.74 -13.82
N GLN A 115 -7.25 2.74 -13.50
CA GLN A 115 -8.05 1.52 -13.34
C GLN A 115 -7.42 0.51 -12.36
N THR A 116 -6.81 1.03 -11.30
CA THR A 116 -6.05 0.25 -10.33
C THR A 116 -6.55 0.52 -8.92
N LEU A 117 -6.76 -0.52 -8.14
CA LEU A 117 -7.23 -0.44 -6.75
C LEU A 117 -6.37 -1.31 -5.83
N LEU A 118 -6.03 -0.80 -4.66
CA LEU A 118 -5.66 -1.63 -3.51
C LEU A 118 -6.94 -2.15 -2.86
N VAL A 119 -7.02 -3.45 -2.61
CA VAL A 119 -8.23 -4.11 -2.08
C VAL A 119 -7.90 -4.83 -0.78
N HIS A 120 -8.69 -4.61 0.27
CA HIS A 120 -8.57 -5.40 1.49
C HIS A 120 -9.13 -6.81 1.26
N ALA A 121 -8.27 -7.71 0.80
CA ALA A 121 -8.63 -9.08 0.43
C ALA A 121 -7.49 -10.06 0.72
N SER A 122 -7.83 -11.33 0.89
CA SER A 122 -6.88 -12.43 0.79
C SER A 122 -7.08 -13.13 -0.56
N VAL A 123 -5.99 -13.46 -1.26
CA VAL A 123 -6.05 -13.97 -2.64
C VAL A 123 -5.37 -15.31 -2.77
N ILE A 124 -6.11 -16.27 -3.31
CA ILE A 124 -5.62 -17.58 -3.76
C ILE A 124 -5.51 -17.58 -5.28
N ARG A 125 -4.41 -18.12 -5.79
CA ARG A 125 -4.30 -18.50 -7.19
C ARG A 125 -4.54 -20.00 -7.30
N CYS A 126 -5.47 -20.41 -8.17
CA CYS A 126 -5.80 -21.78 -8.44
C CYS A 126 -6.08 -21.96 -9.93
N GLU A 127 -5.49 -22.96 -10.56
CA GLU A 127 -5.63 -23.23 -12.00
C GLU A 127 -5.38 -21.99 -12.89
N GLY A 128 -4.41 -21.15 -12.49
CA GLY A 128 -4.04 -19.93 -13.22
C GLY A 128 -4.98 -18.75 -13.03
N ARG A 129 -6.00 -18.82 -12.17
CA ARG A 129 -6.95 -17.75 -11.84
C ARG A 129 -6.78 -17.27 -10.41
N GLY A 130 -7.03 -15.98 -10.18
CA GLY A 130 -7.04 -15.36 -8.86
C GLY A 130 -8.43 -15.31 -8.27
N TYR A 131 -8.57 -15.78 -7.03
CA TYR A 131 -9.83 -15.75 -6.26
C TYR A 131 -9.65 -14.83 -5.07
N LEU A 132 -10.39 -13.72 -5.05
CA LEU A 132 -10.31 -12.70 -4.00
C LEU A 132 -11.38 -12.97 -2.93
N MET A 133 -10.95 -13.14 -1.69
CA MET A 133 -11.82 -13.26 -0.52
C MET A 133 -11.90 -11.89 0.16
N THR A 134 -13.01 -11.18 -0.02
CA THR A 134 -13.25 -9.86 0.56
C THR A 134 -14.27 -9.94 1.68
N ALA A 135 -13.97 -9.34 2.82
CA ALA A 135 -14.91 -9.25 3.95
C ALA A 135 -14.32 -8.29 5.01
N PRO A 136 -15.09 -7.82 5.98
CA PRO A 136 -14.56 -7.07 7.13
C PRO A 136 -13.42 -7.78 7.85
N SER A 137 -12.59 -7.03 8.57
CA SER A 137 -11.51 -7.62 9.37
C SER A 137 -12.07 -8.62 10.40
N GLY A 138 -11.36 -9.73 10.62
CA GLY A 138 -11.76 -10.75 11.59
C GLY A 138 -12.80 -11.79 11.12
N THR A 139 -13.35 -11.68 9.91
CA THR A 139 -14.37 -12.60 9.39
C THR A 139 -13.82 -13.96 8.91
N GLY A 140 -12.50 -14.13 8.89
CA GLY A 140 -11.89 -15.42 8.52
C GLY A 140 -11.39 -15.50 7.07
N LYS A 141 -11.15 -14.38 6.36
CA LYS A 141 -10.58 -14.38 5.01
C LYS A 141 -9.32 -15.26 4.92
N SER A 142 -8.31 -14.98 5.73
CA SER A 142 -7.05 -15.75 5.75
C SER A 142 -7.24 -17.21 6.17
N THR A 143 -8.25 -17.51 6.98
CA THR A 143 -8.59 -18.90 7.32
C THR A 143 -9.18 -19.62 6.12
N HIS A 144 -10.07 -18.96 5.37
CA HIS A 144 -10.68 -19.51 4.17
C HIS A 144 -9.62 -19.77 3.09
N THR A 145 -8.75 -18.81 2.82
CA THR A 145 -7.66 -18.98 1.83
C THR A 145 -6.71 -20.10 2.24
N ARG A 146 -6.39 -20.24 3.56
CA ARG A 146 -5.56 -21.33 4.05
C ARG A 146 -6.19 -22.68 3.77
N LEU A 147 -7.49 -22.88 3.99
CA LEU A 147 -8.19 -24.11 3.65
C LEU A 147 -8.10 -24.47 2.17
N TRP A 148 -8.10 -23.47 1.28
CA TRP A 148 -7.92 -23.72 -0.15
C TRP A 148 -6.56 -24.29 -0.47
N TYR A 149 -5.46 -23.65 -0.07
CA TYR A 149 -4.13 -24.15 -0.42
C TYR A 149 -3.71 -25.38 0.38
N ASP A 150 -4.34 -25.64 1.55
CA ASP A 150 -4.10 -26.86 2.33
C ASP A 150 -4.83 -28.08 1.73
N HIS A 151 -5.98 -27.89 1.10
CA HIS A 151 -6.88 -28.98 0.70
C HIS A 151 -7.17 -29.06 -0.81
N ILE A 152 -6.91 -28.03 -1.59
CA ILE A 152 -7.14 -28.04 -3.05
C ILE A 152 -5.78 -28.08 -3.77
N PRO A 153 -5.43 -29.19 -4.43
CA PRO A 153 -4.16 -29.27 -5.15
C PRO A 153 -4.04 -28.19 -6.23
N GLY A 154 -2.84 -27.63 -6.39
CA GLY A 154 -2.57 -26.62 -7.40
C GLY A 154 -2.97 -25.19 -7.02
N CYS A 155 -3.49 -24.98 -5.82
CA CYS A 155 -3.75 -23.65 -5.27
C CYS A 155 -2.53 -23.14 -4.49
N ASP A 156 -2.27 -21.83 -4.59
CA ASP A 156 -1.24 -21.15 -3.80
C ASP A 156 -1.69 -19.75 -3.35
N LEU A 157 -1.13 -19.28 -2.22
CA LEU A 157 -1.41 -17.94 -1.71
C LEU A 157 -0.67 -16.90 -2.57
N MET A 158 -1.38 -15.89 -3.07
CA MET A 158 -0.79 -14.76 -3.80
C MET A 158 -0.51 -13.56 -2.90
N ASN A 159 -1.48 -13.22 -2.05
CA ASN A 159 -1.39 -12.11 -1.10
C ASN A 159 -2.40 -12.32 0.03
N ASP A 160 -2.07 -11.85 1.23
CA ASP A 160 -2.96 -11.92 2.39
C ASP A 160 -3.09 -10.54 3.03
N ASP A 161 -3.78 -9.61 2.40
CA ASP A 161 -4.29 -8.35 2.96
C ASP A 161 -4.56 -7.27 1.90
N ASN A 162 -3.54 -6.83 1.13
CA ASN A 162 -3.67 -5.69 0.21
C ASN A 162 -3.16 -6.04 -1.20
N PRO A 163 -3.79 -6.99 -1.92
CA PRO A 163 -3.51 -7.23 -3.33
C PRO A 163 -3.88 -6.00 -4.17
N VAL A 164 -3.27 -5.91 -5.35
CA VAL A 164 -3.62 -4.91 -6.34
C VAL A 164 -4.56 -5.54 -7.37
N LEU A 165 -5.70 -4.91 -7.60
CA LEU A 165 -6.64 -5.24 -8.67
C LEU A 165 -6.51 -4.18 -9.76
N ARG A 166 -6.32 -4.60 -11.01
CA ARG A 166 -6.18 -3.70 -12.15
C ARG A 166 -6.92 -4.24 -13.37
N ILE A 167 -7.55 -3.34 -14.13
CA ILE A 167 -8.09 -3.69 -15.45
C ILE A 167 -6.98 -3.52 -16.48
N VAL A 168 -6.65 -4.60 -17.18
CA VAL A 168 -5.67 -4.64 -18.26
C VAL A 168 -6.36 -5.24 -19.48
N ASP A 169 -6.39 -4.51 -20.59
CA ASP A 169 -7.06 -4.92 -21.84
C ASP A 169 -8.50 -5.42 -21.62
N CYS A 170 -9.28 -4.66 -20.84
CA CYS A 170 -10.65 -4.99 -20.44
C CYS A 170 -10.78 -6.26 -19.57
N CYS A 171 -9.69 -6.83 -19.09
CA CYS A 171 -9.69 -8.00 -18.23
C CYS A 171 -9.28 -7.62 -16.79
N PRO A 172 -10.01 -8.03 -15.75
CA PRO A 172 -9.61 -7.83 -14.38
C PRO A 172 -8.45 -8.77 -14.04
N MET A 173 -7.35 -8.18 -13.59
CA MET A 173 -6.14 -8.87 -13.15
C MET A 173 -5.88 -8.58 -11.68
N VAL A 174 -5.49 -9.58 -10.93
CA VAL A 174 -5.02 -9.42 -9.55
C VAL A 174 -3.51 -9.66 -9.47
N TYR A 175 -2.85 -8.84 -8.68
CA TYR A 175 -1.40 -8.87 -8.46
C TYR A 175 -1.10 -9.01 -6.96
N GLY A 176 -0.06 -9.76 -6.64
CA GLY A 176 0.55 -9.69 -5.33
C GLY A 176 1.13 -8.28 -5.07
N SER A 177 1.37 -7.97 -3.82
CA SER A 177 1.87 -6.66 -3.41
C SER A 177 2.89 -6.78 -2.27
N PRO A 178 3.66 -5.73 -1.97
CA PRO A 178 4.54 -5.71 -0.81
C PRO A 178 3.78 -5.56 0.52
N TRP A 179 2.47 -5.40 0.48
CA TRP A 179 1.60 -5.22 1.64
C TRP A 179 0.84 -6.52 1.93
N SER A 180 1.22 -7.21 2.99
CA SER A 180 0.60 -8.45 3.44
C SER A 180 0.22 -8.36 4.92
N GLY A 181 -0.81 -9.09 5.31
CA GLY A 181 -1.33 -9.10 6.66
C GLY A 181 -0.62 -10.08 7.58
N LYS A 182 -1.42 -10.87 8.31
CA LYS A 182 -0.91 -11.84 9.32
C LYS A 182 -0.05 -12.94 8.71
N THR A 183 -0.29 -13.29 7.45
CA THR A 183 0.50 -14.28 6.72
C THR A 183 1.43 -13.54 5.76
N PRO A 184 2.73 -13.40 6.06
CA PRO A 184 3.67 -12.76 5.18
C PRO A 184 3.69 -13.45 3.81
N CYS A 185 3.27 -12.72 2.77
CA CYS A 185 3.21 -13.24 1.40
C CYS A 185 3.53 -12.10 0.41
N TYR A 186 4.81 -11.95 0.11
CA TYR A 186 5.32 -10.86 -0.74
C TYR A 186 5.75 -11.46 -2.08
N ARG A 187 4.82 -11.59 -3.02
CA ARG A 187 5.05 -12.27 -4.29
C ARG A 187 4.73 -11.36 -5.47
N ASN A 188 5.71 -11.18 -6.35
CA ASN A 188 5.52 -10.47 -7.61
C ASN A 188 4.93 -11.44 -8.66
N VAL A 189 3.65 -11.71 -8.53
CA VAL A 189 2.88 -12.62 -9.39
C VAL A 189 1.52 -12.02 -9.72
N SER A 190 0.94 -12.42 -10.84
CA SER A 190 -0.39 -11.99 -11.26
C SER A 190 -1.24 -13.15 -11.76
N ALA A 191 -2.55 -12.93 -11.80
CA ALA A 191 -3.50 -13.86 -12.40
C ALA A 191 -4.76 -13.10 -12.87
N PRO A 192 -5.47 -13.56 -13.91
CA PRO A 192 -6.82 -13.10 -14.20
C PRO A 192 -7.78 -13.49 -13.06
N VAL A 193 -8.75 -12.63 -12.79
CA VAL A 193 -9.79 -12.87 -11.77
C VAL A 193 -10.88 -13.80 -12.31
#